data_d8a03f285a5a4bb68aa93aab868bdda8
#
_entry.id   d8a03f285a5a4bb68aa93aab868bdda8
#
_cell.length_a   1.000
_cell.length_b   1.000
_cell.length_c   1.000
_cell.angle_alpha   90.00
_cell.angle_beta   90.00
_cell.angle_gamma   90.00
#
_symmetry.space_group_name_H-M   'P 1'
#
loop_
_entity.id
_entity.type
_entity.pdbx_description
1 polymer ?
#
loop_
_entity_poly.entity_id
_entity_poly.type
_entity_poly.pdbx_seq_one_letter_code
_entity_poly.pdbx_strand_id
1 'polypeptide(L)'
;MIPHSRRGFLTQLAAAGVVAPAWLLPTAQAAASVAVAPDVAAFAAARAAGARVQAKLPLRAGEAAVLAADEGFWRDVQASWAVDRSILNFENGGIQPSPALVNHAFIEAWRQGHEAPAYTLNRVLMPQLDEVRTRLASAFGCEREELALTRNTTEGIETVLLGLALRSGDEVVTTTQDYWRFQNTLRQRSEREGIVLRSITLPVPVESTDEIVDRFAAAITPRTRVILMSHIINLTGQVLPVREVVRMARARGVLVVVDGAHGFAQLPCTRESLDCDVYATSLHKWLGAPHGTGFLYVRRERIGEIWPLYPAPFELRENIRKFESIGSVAAAPYLGIRPALDFWLAIGAERKLARLRWVRDRWLAAFLDDPTVTVHTPRSADFSAALVTIDFAGLAPAKLAGWLWERHRTLVRPVVHKEFRGIRVTPNLYTTEEELARFVEILRGARTGGIT
;
A
#
# COMPACT_ATOMS: atom_id res chain seq x y z
N MET A 1 40.63 14.72 -15.27
CA MET A 1 39.67 13.67 -15.67
C MET A 1 40.05 12.38 -14.96
N ILE A 2 39.38 12.05 -13.86
CA ILE A 2 39.62 10.81 -13.11
C ILE A 2 38.46 9.88 -13.47
N PRO A 3 38.72 8.64 -13.96
CA PRO A 3 37.66 7.72 -14.25
C PRO A 3 37.08 7.19 -12.93
N HIS A 4 35.89 7.61 -12.61
CA HIS A 4 35.14 7.04 -11.47
C HIS A 4 34.72 5.61 -11.81
N SER A 5 35.40 4.62 -11.24
CA SER A 5 34.96 3.23 -11.34
C SER A 5 33.74 3.02 -10.45
N ARG A 6 32.79 2.17 -10.88
CA ARG A 6 31.60 1.74 -10.11
C ARG A 6 31.95 1.28 -8.68
N ARG A 7 33.13 0.69 -8.47
CA ARG A 7 33.62 0.27 -7.14
C ARG A 7 33.95 1.45 -6.22
N GLY A 8 34.52 2.56 -6.73
CA GLY A 8 34.81 3.75 -5.93
C GLY A 8 33.58 4.46 -5.42
N PHE A 9 32.50 4.50 -6.20
CA PHE A 9 31.22 5.07 -5.81
C PHE A 9 30.53 4.28 -4.69
N LEU A 10 30.54 2.94 -4.76
CA LEU A 10 29.97 2.08 -3.73
C LEU A 10 30.72 2.13 -2.40
N THR A 11 32.05 2.32 -2.44
CA THR A 11 32.88 2.45 -1.23
C THR A 11 32.62 3.80 -0.52
N GLN A 12 32.33 4.85 -1.25
CA GLN A 12 32.00 6.16 -0.67
C GLN A 12 30.60 6.17 -0.04
N LEU A 13 29.63 5.44 -0.58
CA LEU A 13 28.30 5.28 0.02
C LEU A 13 28.33 4.50 1.34
N ALA A 14 29.18 3.49 1.46
CA ALA A 14 29.39 2.74 2.69
C ALA A 14 30.05 3.57 3.80
N ALA A 15 30.91 4.50 3.45
CA ALA A 15 31.59 5.40 4.40
C ALA A 15 30.68 6.52 4.94
N ALA A 16 29.59 6.83 4.23
CA ALA A 16 28.63 7.88 4.61
C ALA A 16 27.49 7.41 5.52
N GLY A 17 27.51 6.15 5.98
CA GLY A 17 26.45 5.60 6.87
C GLY A 17 25.06 5.51 6.24
N VAL A 18 24.94 5.69 4.93
CA VAL A 18 23.70 5.54 4.18
C VAL A 18 23.50 4.05 3.90
N VAL A 19 22.74 3.39 4.73
CA VAL A 19 22.26 2.02 4.44
C VAL A 19 21.27 2.12 3.29
N ALA A 20 21.74 1.89 2.06
CA ALA A 20 20.84 1.67 0.94
C ALA A 20 19.93 0.47 1.28
N PRO A 21 18.61 0.57 1.07
CA PRO A 21 17.73 -0.56 1.34
C PRO A 21 18.20 -1.77 0.54
N ALA A 22 18.24 -2.95 1.17
CA ALA A 22 18.86 -4.18 0.66
C ALA A 22 18.34 -4.65 -0.72
N TRP A 23 17.19 -4.14 -1.17
CA TRP A 23 16.65 -4.41 -2.51
C TRP A 23 17.27 -3.57 -3.64
N LEU A 24 18.11 -2.58 -3.33
CA LEU A 24 18.85 -1.78 -4.31
C LEU A 24 20.24 -2.34 -4.64
N LEU A 25 20.68 -3.38 -3.92
CA LEU A 25 21.95 -4.05 -4.23
C LEU A 25 21.64 -5.22 -5.16
N PRO A 26 22.04 -5.19 -6.44
CA PRO A 26 22.03 -6.39 -7.25
C PRO A 26 23.08 -7.35 -6.67
N THR A 27 22.63 -8.45 -6.08
CA THR A 27 23.48 -9.62 -5.91
C THR A 27 23.79 -10.10 -7.32
N ALA A 28 25.06 -10.03 -7.72
CA ALA A 28 25.52 -10.25 -9.09
C ALA A 28 25.39 -11.70 -9.58
N GLN A 29 24.52 -12.51 -8.96
CA GLN A 29 24.44 -13.95 -9.23
C GLN A 29 23.02 -14.52 -9.44
N ALA A 30 21.96 -13.71 -9.46
CA ALA A 30 20.59 -14.22 -9.62
C ALA A 30 19.83 -13.67 -10.83
N ALA A 31 20.50 -13.25 -11.86
CA ALA A 31 19.89 -12.96 -13.16
C ALA A 31 19.94 -14.19 -14.08
N ALA A 32 19.54 -15.35 -13.57
CA ALA A 32 18.96 -16.34 -14.47
C ALA A 32 17.58 -15.77 -14.83
N SER A 33 17.46 -15.12 -15.96
CA SER A 33 16.20 -14.71 -16.55
C SER A 33 15.35 -15.97 -16.73
N VAL A 34 14.44 -16.24 -15.80
CA VAL A 34 13.33 -17.12 -16.09
C VAL A 34 12.43 -16.30 -17.01
N ALA A 35 12.71 -16.38 -18.32
CA ALA A 35 11.77 -15.96 -19.34
C ALA A 35 10.62 -16.98 -19.28
N VAL A 36 9.70 -16.80 -18.34
CA VAL A 36 8.43 -17.51 -18.37
C VAL A 36 7.67 -16.92 -19.55
N ALA A 37 7.58 -17.67 -20.64
CA ALA A 37 6.68 -17.32 -21.72
C ALA A 37 5.27 -17.17 -21.12
N PRO A 38 4.53 -16.08 -21.40
CA PRO A 38 3.21 -15.89 -20.85
C PRO A 38 2.33 -17.07 -21.26
N ASP A 39 1.82 -17.82 -20.30
CA ASP A 39 0.82 -18.85 -20.56
C ASP A 39 -0.51 -18.17 -20.93
N VAL A 40 -0.74 -18.01 -22.22
CA VAL A 40 -1.93 -17.34 -22.77
C VAL A 40 -3.20 -18.10 -22.38
N ALA A 41 -3.14 -19.42 -22.25
CA ALA A 41 -4.28 -20.23 -21.84
C ALA A 41 -4.61 -20.01 -20.36
N ALA A 42 -3.62 -20.01 -19.47
CA ALA A 42 -3.81 -19.71 -18.06
C ALA A 42 -4.36 -18.28 -17.84
N PHE A 43 -3.87 -17.31 -18.62
CA PHE A 43 -4.38 -15.95 -18.57
C PHE A 43 -5.84 -15.84 -19.03
N ALA A 44 -6.22 -16.52 -20.10
CA ALA A 44 -7.61 -16.57 -20.59
C ALA A 44 -8.54 -17.25 -19.58
N ALA A 45 -8.10 -18.36 -18.96
CA ALA A 45 -8.85 -19.07 -17.93
C ALA A 45 -9.04 -18.17 -16.67
N ALA A 46 -8.02 -17.48 -16.23
CA ALA A 46 -8.09 -16.56 -15.09
C ALA A 46 -9.02 -15.37 -15.36
N ARG A 47 -9.03 -14.82 -16.58
CA ARG A 47 -9.97 -13.79 -17.00
C ARG A 47 -11.41 -14.29 -16.97
N ALA A 48 -11.69 -15.51 -17.46
CA ALA A 48 -13.01 -16.12 -17.41
C ALA A 48 -13.46 -16.37 -15.95
N ALA A 49 -12.56 -16.80 -15.06
CA ALA A 49 -12.86 -16.93 -13.64
C ALA A 49 -13.25 -15.56 -13.02
N GLY A 50 -12.52 -14.49 -13.32
CA GLY A 50 -12.85 -13.13 -12.87
C GLY A 50 -14.24 -12.66 -13.33
N ALA A 51 -14.63 -12.96 -14.56
CA ALA A 51 -15.96 -12.65 -15.07
C ALA A 51 -17.05 -13.44 -14.32
N ARG A 52 -16.80 -14.71 -13.96
CA ARG A 52 -17.73 -15.50 -13.13
C ARG A 52 -17.88 -14.94 -11.72
N VAL A 53 -16.79 -14.44 -11.15
CA VAL A 53 -16.81 -13.76 -9.84
C VAL A 53 -17.73 -12.54 -9.88
N GLN A 54 -17.58 -11.68 -10.88
CA GLN A 54 -18.41 -10.49 -11.05
C GLN A 54 -19.89 -10.85 -11.22
N ALA A 55 -20.20 -11.94 -11.92
CA ALA A 55 -21.58 -12.39 -12.15
C ALA A 55 -22.26 -13.02 -10.93
N LYS A 56 -21.49 -13.70 -10.05
CA LYS A 56 -22.06 -14.54 -8.96
C LYS A 56 -22.04 -13.88 -7.59
N LEU A 57 -21.04 -13.05 -7.28
CA LEU A 57 -20.78 -12.58 -5.92
C LEU A 57 -21.86 -11.65 -5.34
N PRO A 58 -22.56 -10.80 -6.10
CA PRO A 58 -23.65 -9.99 -5.54
C PRO A 58 -24.79 -10.80 -4.97
N LEU A 59 -24.96 -12.06 -5.41
CA LEU A 59 -26.11 -12.91 -5.12
C LEU A 59 -25.99 -13.72 -3.80
N ARG A 60 -24.81 -13.76 -3.15
CA ARG A 60 -24.64 -14.49 -1.89
C ARG A 60 -24.75 -13.57 -0.70
N ALA A 61 -25.93 -13.51 -0.10
CA ALA A 61 -26.10 -12.98 1.25
C ALA A 61 -25.60 -14.03 2.26
N GLY A 62 -24.67 -13.64 3.13
CA GLY A 62 -24.15 -14.49 4.20
C GLY A 62 -23.24 -13.68 5.12
N GLU A 63 -23.06 -14.13 6.35
CA GLU A 63 -22.12 -13.50 7.27
C GLU A 63 -20.69 -13.59 6.69
N ALA A 64 -19.99 -12.45 6.63
CA ALA A 64 -18.66 -12.34 6.04
C ALA A 64 -17.65 -13.33 6.66
N ALA A 65 -17.77 -13.58 7.97
CA ALA A 65 -16.92 -14.53 8.69
C ALA A 65 -17.14 -15.99 8.25
N VAL A 66 -18.39 -16.40 7.99
CA VAL A 66 -18.71 -17.77 7.51
C VAL A 66 -18.14 -17.97 6.11
N LEU A 67 -18.35 -17.00 5.23
CA LEU A 67 -17.83 -17.06 3.86
C LEU A 67 -16.30 -16.99 3.81
N ALA A 68 -15.64 -16.41 4.81
CA ALA A 68 -14.18 -16.32 4.84
C ALA A 68 -13.47 -17.68 4.79
N ALA A 69 -14.09 -18.74 5.33
CA ALA A 69 -13.57 -20.10 5.34
C ALA A 69 -14.11 -20.99 4.20
N ASP A 70 -15.04 -20.50 3.38
CA ASP A 70 -15.65 -21.28 2.28
C ASP A 70 -14.69 -21.34 1.07
N GLU A 71 -13.80 -22.32 1.03
CA GLU A 71 -12.87 -22.52 -0.09
C GLU A 71 -13.59 -22.76 -1.43
N GLY A 72 -14.81 -23.31 -1.43
CA GLY A 72 -15.62 -23.45 -2.64
C GLY A 72 -16.01 -22.10 -3.23
N PHE A 73 -16.32 -21.12 -2.36
CA PHE A 73 -16.61 -19.75 -2.76
C PHE A 73 -15.36 -19.02 -3.26
N TRP A 74 -14.22 -19.18 -2.56
CA TRP A 74 -12.99 -18.44 -2.89
C TRP A 74 -12.22 -19.04 -4.07
N ARG A 75 -12.51 -20.26 -4.52
CA ARG A 75 -11.79 -20.91 -5.64
C ARG A 75 -11.86 -20.08 -6.93
N ASP A 76 -13.03 -19.57 -7.31
CA ASP A 76 -13.16 -18.72 -8.50
C ASP A 76 -12.45 -17.37 -8.31
N VAL A 77 -12.44 -16.82 -7.07
CA VAL A 77 -11.68 -15.61 -6.74
C VAL A 77 -10.18 -15.89 -6.91
N GLN A 78 -9.65 -16.96 -6.33
CA GLN A 78 -8.23 -17.35 -6.45
C GLN A 78 -7.82 -17.60 -7.90
N ALA A 79 -8.67 -18.25 -8.68
CA ALA A 79 -8.46 -18.54 -10.10
C ALA A 79 -8.48 -17.30 -11.00
N SER A 80 -8.91 -16.12 -10.47
CA SER A 80 -8.94 -14.87 -11.25
C SER A 80 -7.56 -14.24 -11.46
N TRP A 81 -6.50 -14.79 -10.86
CA TRP A 81 -5.12 -14.35 -11.02
C TRP A 81 -4.30 -15.34 -11.85
N ALA A 82 -3.66 -14.85 -12.90
CA ALA A 82 -2.63 -15.58 -13.64
C ALA A 82 -1.25 -15.26 -13.01
N VAL A 83 -0.94 -15.90 -11.89
CA VAL A 83 0.32 -15.71 -11.16
C VAL A 83 1.26 -16.91 -11.32
N ASP A 84 2.55 -16.66 -11.19
CA ASP A 84 3.57 -17.72 -11.13
C ASP A 84 3.47 -18.45 -9.79
N ARG A 85 2.85 -19.63 -9.79
CA ARG A 85 2.69 -20.49 -8.60
C ARG A 85 3.97 -21.20 -8.16
N SER A 86 5.07 -21.12 -8.93
CA SER A 86 6.38 -21.58 -8.48
C SER A 86 6.97 -20.69 -7.37
N ILE A 87 6.46 -19.47 -7.25
CA ILE A 87 6.82 -18.49 -6.23
C ILE A 87 5.73 -18.42 -5.16
N LEU A 88 6.09 -18.70 -3.91
CA LEU A 88 5.22 -18.41 -2.77
C LEU A 88 5.32 -16.91 -2.44
N ASN A 89 4.35 -16.14 -2.93
CA ASN A 89 4.36 -14.68 -2.76
C ASN A 89 3.61 -14.25 -1.50
N PHE A 90 4.35 -13.88 -0.47
CA PHE A 90 3.85 -13.28 0.76
C PHE A 90 4.30 -11.82 0.94
N GLU A 91 4.65 -11.12 -0.16
CA GLU A 91 5.00 -9.68 -0.15
C GLU A 91 4.00 -8.84 -0.95
N ASN A 92 2.71 -9.13 -0.83
CA ASN A 92 1.64 -8.38 -1.51
C ASN A 92 1.41 -6.97 -0.91
N GLY A 93 1.93 -6.69 0.28
CA GLY A 93 1.83 -5.37 0.90
C GLY A 93 2.70 -4.30 0.22
N GLY A 94 3.78 -4.69 -0.47
CA GLY A 94 4.59 -3.76 -1.28
C GLY A 94 3.88 -3.44 -2.59
N ILE A 95 3.63 -4.47 -3.35
CA ILE A 95 2.96 -4.45 -4.64
C ILE A 95 2.31 -5.82 -4.85
N GLN A 96 1.12 -5.87 -5.43
CA GLN A 96 0.46 -7.14 -5.71
C GLN A 96 0.19 -7.32 -7.20
N PRO A 97 0.01 -8.57 -7.68
CA PRO A 97 -0.47 -8.81 -9.04
C PRO A 97 -1.92 -8.35 -9.20
N SER A 98 -2.24 -7.80 -10.36
CA SER A 98 -3.63 -7.49 -10.71
C SER A 98 -4.38 -8.76 -11.15
N PRO A 99 -5.70 -8.86 -10.92
CA PRO A 99 -6.51 -9.89 -11.54
C PRO A 99 -6.39 -9.86 -13.07
N ALA A 100 -6.52 -11.02 -13.73
CA ALA A 100 -6.32 -11.14 -15.18
C ALA A 100 -7.24 -10.23 -16.01
N LEU A 101 -8.48 -10.02 -15.54
CA LEU A 101 -9.43 -9.10 -16.20
C LEU A 101 -8.94 -7.63 -16.18
N VAL A 102 -8.24 -7.23 -15.11
CA VAL A 102 -7.67 -5.88 -14.96
C VAL A 102 -6.47 -5.72 -15.92
N ASN A 103 -5.59 -6.71 -15.96
CA ASN A 103 -4.46 -6.73 -16.88
C ASN A 103 -4.93 -6.71 -18.34
N HIS A 104 -6.00 -7.44 -18.67
CA HIS A 104 -6.57 -7.43 -20.02
C HIS A 104 -7.04 -6.03 -20.41
N ALA A 105 -7.83 -5.36 -19.58
CA ALA A 105 -8.32 -4.01 -19.86
C ALA A 105 -7.16 -3.00 -20.00
N PHE A 106 -6.13 -3.12 -19.19
CA PHE A 106 -4.91 -2.30 -19.31
C PHE A 106 -4.22 -2.51 -20.66
N ILE A 107 -4.01 -3.78 -21.07
CA ILE A 107 -3.33 -4.13 -22.32
C ILE A 107 -4.12 -3.62 -23.53
N GLU A 108 -5.44 -3.79 -23.53
CA GLU A 108 -6.30 -3.31 -24.62
C GLU A 108 -6.29 -1.78 -24.73
N ALA A 109 -6.39 -1.07 -23.62
CA ALA A 109 -6.29 0.40 -23.62
C ALA A 109 -4.90 0.88 -24.07
N TRP A 110 -3.84 0.15 -23.70
CA TRP A 110 -2.48 0.45 -24.15
C TRP A 110 -2.35 0.29 -25.66
N ARG A 111 -2.82 -0.83 -26.24
CA ARG A 111 -2.82 -1.06 -27.68
C ARG A 111 -3.59 0.00 -28.43
N GLN A 112 -4.84 0.27 -28.00
CA GLN A 112 -5.68 1.29 -28.59
C GLN A 112 -4.99 2.67 -28.59
N GLY A 113 -4.27 3.00 -27.51
CA GLY A 113 -3.53 4.25 -27.40
C GLY A 113 -2.41 4.41 -28.44
N HIS A 114 -1.92 3.29 -29.02
CA HIS A 114 -0.85 3.30 -30.03
C HIS A 114 -1.34 3.24 -31.49
N GLU A 115 -2.64 3.05 -31.75
CA GLU A 115 -3.17 3.01 -33.11
C GLU A 115 -3.13 4.38 -33.81
N ALA A 116 -3.50 5.45 -33.09
CA ALA A 116 -3.42 6.84 -33.56
C ALA A 116 -3.16 7.75 -32.34
N PRO A 117 -1.93 7.80 -31.79
CA PRO A 117 -1.65 8.25 -30.43
C PRO A 117 -2.24 9.61 -30.07
N ALA A 118 -2.02 10.64 -30.87
CA ALA A 118 -2.53 11.98 -30.56
C ALA A 118 -4.06 12.06 -30.54
N TYR A 119 -4.73 11.34 -31.42
CA TYR A 119 -6.19 11.29 -31.48
C TYR A 119 -6.74 10.39 -30.37
N THR A 120 -6.29 9.16 -30.34
CA THR A 120 -6.84 8.14 -29.42
C THR A 120 -6.61 8.51 -27.97
N LEU A 121 -5.40 8.96 -27.62
CA LEU A 121 -5.11 9.37 -26.24
C LEU A 121 -6.01 10.55 -25.83
N ASN A 122 -6.01 11.64 -26.60
CA ASN A 122 -6.65 12.89 -26.17
C ASN A 122 -8.17 12.92 -26.38
N ARG A 123 -8.69 12.23 -27.41
CA ARG A 123 -10.11 12.29 -27.77
C ARG A 123 -10.92 11.07 -27.33
N VAL A 124 -10.26 9.95 -27.04
CA VAL A 124 -10.95 8.68 -26.68
C VAL A 124 -10.64 8.25 -25.25
N LEU A 125 -9.36 8.12 -24.86
CA LEU A 125 -8.98 7.53 -23.59
C LEU A 125 -8.99 8.53 -22.44
N MET A 126 -8.40 9.71 -22.61
CA MET A 126 -8.36 10.74 -21.54
C MET A 126 -9.74 11.16 -21.05
N PRO A 127 -10.76 11.38 -21.90
CA PRO A 127 -12.12 11.70 -21.42
C PRO A 127 -12.74 10.63 -20.52
N GLN A 128 -12.34 9.35 -20.67
CA GLN A 128 -12.83 8.25 -19.83
C GLN A 128 -12.28 8.29 -18.39
N LEU A 129 -11.21 9.05 -18.14
CA LEU A 129 -10.66 9.20 -16.79
C LEU A 129 -11.61 9.93 -15.84
N ASP A 130 -12.53 10.73 -16.36
CA ASP A 130 -13.55 11.40 -15.55
C ASP A 130 -14.54 10.39 -14.96
N GLU A 131 -14.89 9.34 -15.71
CA GLU A 131 -15.67 8.22 -15.18
C GLU A 131 -14.89 7.45 -14.10
N VAL A 132 -13.61 7.17 -14.34
CA VAL A 132 -12.73 6.52 -13.35
C VAL A 132 -12.73 7.31 -12.03
N ARG A 133 -12.57 8.63 -12.11
CA ARG A 133 -12.58 9.52 -10.95
C ARG A 133 -13.91 9.48 -10.23
N THR A 134 -15.03 9.58 -10.95
CA THR A 134 -16.38 9.53 -10.39
C THR A 134 -16.61 8.22 -9.64
N ARG A 135 -16.20 7.10 -10.19
CA ARG A 135 -16.35 5.78 -9.58
C ARG A 135 -15.46 5.60 -8.35
N LEU A 136 -14.22 6.08 -8.39
CA LEU A 136 -13.34 6.09 -7.22
C LEU A 136 -13.89 6.97 -6.10
N ALA A 137 -14.37 8.17 -6.44
CA ALA A 137 -14.98 9.09 -5.49
C ALA A 137 -16.21 8.46 -4.82
N SER A 138 -17.10 7.83 -5.59
CA SER A 138 -18.24 7.08 -5.08
C SER A 138 -17.79 5.93 -4.15
N ALA A 139 -16.75 5.17 -4.53
CA ALA A 139 -16.23 4.06 -3.73
C ALA A 139 -15.57 4.52 -2.41
N PHE A 140 -14.97 5.70 -2.40
CA PHE A 140 -14.36 6.31 -1.21
C PHE A 140 -15.39 7.14 -0.40
N GLY A 141 -16.52 7.51 -0.99
CA GLY A 141 -17.58 8.29 -0.35
C GLY A 141 -17.27 9.79 -0.29
N CYS A 142 -16.73 10.37 -1.38
CA CYS A 142 -16.47 11.79 -1.54
C CYS A 142 -17.00 12.30 -2.89
N GLU A 143 -16.96 13.62 -3.09
CA GLU A 143 -17.26 14.21 -4.37
C GLU A 143 -16.07 14.03 -5.34
N ARG A 144 -16.35 13.91 -6.64
CA ARG A 144 -15.30 13.76 -7.65
C ARG A 144 -14.38 14.98 -7.73
N GLU A 145 -14.88 16.16 -7.34
CA GLU A 145 -14.17 17.44 -7.26
C GLU A 145 -13.20 17.52 -6.07
N GLU A 146 -13.18 16.49 -5.21
CA GLU A 146 -12.25 16.33 -4.08
C GLU A 146 -11.19 15.24 -4.34
N LEU A 147 -11.22 14.56 -5.52
CA LEU A 147 -10.36 13.43 -5.82
C LEU A 147 -9.52 13.67 -7.07
N ALA A 148 -8.19 13.64 -6.92
CA ALA A 148 -7.22 13.63 -8.02
C ALA A 148 -6.68 12.23 -8.26
N LEU A 149 -6.50 11.86 -9.53
CA LEU A 149 -5.81 10.64 -9.92
C LEU A 149 -4.30 10.85 -9.77
N THR A 150 -3.62 9.94 -9.10
CA THR A 150 -2.17 9.96 -8.89
C THR A 150 -1.56 8.63 -9.28
N ARG A 151 -0.22 8.56 -9.40
CA ARG A 151 0.48 7.32 -9.72
C ARG A 151 0.60 6.38 -8.50
N ASN A 152 0.55 6.92 -7.30
CA ASN A 152 0.65 6.17 -6.04
C ASN A 152 0.42 7.10 -4.84
N THR A 153 0.40 6.53 -3.63
CA THR A 153 0.34 7.28 -2.37
C THR A 153 1.49 8.28 -2.23
N THR A 154 2.70 7.91 -2.68
CA THR A 154 3.88 8.78 -2.53
C THR A 154 3.65 10.09 -3.25
N GLU A 155 3.22 10.06 -4.52
CA GLU A 155 2.90 11.29 -5.25
C GLU A 155 1.82 12.13 -4.54
N GLY A 156 0.75 11.48 -4.06
CA GLY A 156 -0.34 12.19 -3.37
C GLY A 156 0.14 12.86 -2.07
N ILE A 157 0.83 12.12 -1.22
CA ILE A 157 1.34 12.66 0.07
C ILE A 157 2.42 13.72 -0.17
N GLU A 158 3.36 13.48 -1.10
CA GLU A 158 4.42 14.45 -1.44
C GLU A 158 3.82 15.75 -2.01
N THR A 159 2.76 15.65 -2.82
CA THR A 159 2.02 16.82 -3.30
C THR A 159 1.52 17.67 -2.13
N VAL A 160 0.98 17.06 -1.10
CA VAL A 160 0.48 17.77 0.08
C VAL A 160 1.63 18.28 0.93
N LEU A 161 2.57 17.42 1.30
CA LEU A 161 3.68 17.78 2.19
C LEU A 161 4.57 18.88 1.61
N LEU A 162 4.80 18.89 0.30
CA LEU A 162 5.58 19.94 -0.38
C LEU A 162 4.74 21.17 -0.73
N GLY A 163 3.43 20.99 -0.95
CA GLY A 163 2.52 22.06 -1.34
C GLY A 163 1.98 22.92 -0.19
N LEU A 164 2.05 22.44 1.06
CA LEU A 164 1.62 23.22 2.22
C LEU A 164 2.59 24.37 2.51
N ALA A 165 2.05 25.60 2.66
CA ALA A 165 2.80 26.82 2.93
C ALA A 165 3.24 26.90 4.41
N LEU A 166 4.09 25.97 4.84
CA LEU A 166 4.69 25.99 6.18
C LEU A 166 5.83 27.01 6.26
N ARG A 167 6.01 27.60 7.45
CA ARG A 167 7.04 28.59 7.75
C ARG A 167 8.11 28.02 8.66
N SER A 168 9.26 28.65 8.70
CA SER A 168 10.31 28.31 9.68
C SER A 168 9.75 28.31 11.10
N GLY A 169 10.02 27.24 11.84
CA GLY A 169 9.51 27.02 13.20
C GLY A 169 8.13 26.35 13.27
N ASP A 170 7.37 26.23 12.16
CA ASP A 170 6.15 25.41 12.15
C ASP A 170 6.50 23.94 12.37
N GLU A 171 5.69 23.23 13.15
CA GLU A 171 5.95 21.85 13.53
C GLU A 171 5.07 20.89 12.76
N VAL A 172 5.67 19.78 12.33
CA VAL A 172 4.98 18.61 11.76
C VAL A 172 5.22 17.42 12.66
N VAL A 173 4.12 16.83 13.17
CA VAL A 173 4.15 15.61 13.97
C VAL A 173 4.00 14.40 13.06
N THR A 174 4.82 13.38 13.26
CA THR A 174 4.74 12.07 12.60
C THR A 174 5.17 10.98 13.57
N THR A 175 5.12 9.72 13.15
CA THR A 175 5.61 8.61 13.98
C THR A 175 6.97 8.09 13.49
N THR A 176 7.70 7.40 14.36
CA THR A 176 8.93 6.69 13.97
C THR A 176 8.65 5.54 12.99
N GLN A 177 7.40 5.10 12.89
CA GLN A 177 6.94 3.95 12.10
C GLN A 177 6.28 4.36 10.79
N ASP A 178 6.06 5.66 10.53
CA ASP A 178 5.53 6.14 9.26
C ASP A 178 6.52 5.90 8.12
N TYR A 179 6.00 5.91 6.90
CA TYR A 179 6.78 5.55 5.73
C TYR A 179 8.00 6.46 5.55
N TRP A 180 9.17 5.86 5.45
CA TRP A 180 10.47 6.55 5.46
C TRP A 180 10.62 7.63 4.37
N ARG A 181 9.93 7.51 3.21
CA ARG A 181 10.00 8.54 2.15
C ARG A 181 9.41 9.85 2.64
N PHE A 182 8.25 9.81 3.29
CA PHE A 182 7.61 11.02 3.83
C PHE A 182 8.44 11.64 4.96
N GLN A 183 9.06 10.82 5.79
CA GLN A 183 10.00 11.31 6.79
C GLN A 183 11.21 12.02 6.14
N ASN A 184 11.72 11.51 5.01
CA ASN A 184 12.80 12.15 4.27
C ASN A 184 12.36 13.49 3.67
N THR A 185 11.13 13.59 3.13
CA THR A 185 10.57 14.87 2.66
C THR A 185 10.49 15.89 3.78
N LEU A 186 9.99 15.48 4.95
CA LEU A 186 9.92 16.36 6.11
C LEU A 186 11.32 16.79 6.62
N ARG A 187 12.31 15.88 6.60
CA ARG A 187 13.71 16.23 6.90
C ARG A 187 14.27 17.23 5.88
N GLN A 188 14.05 16.99 4.58
CA GLN A 188 14.44 17.92 3.53
C GLN A 188 13.83 19.31 3.73
N ARG A 189 12.54 19.39 4.09
CA ARG A 189 11.87 20.65 4.38
C ARG A 189 12.43 21.30 5.65
N SER A 190 12.77 20.49 6.65
CA SER A 190 13.43 20.99 7.87
C SER A 190 14.76 21.68 7.55
N GLU A 191 15.60 21.06 6.74
CA GLU A 191 16.88 21.62 6.33
C GLU A 191 16.74 22.84 5.41
N ARG A 192 15.79 22.81 4.47
CA ARG A 192 15.62 23.83 3.44
C ARG A 192 14.79 25.03 3.89
N GLU A 193 13.74 24.79 4.71
CA GLU A 193 12.71 25.77 5.05
C GLU A 193 12.64 26.06 6.57
N GLY A 194 13.36 25.27 7.38
CA GLY A 194 13.41 25.47 8.83
C GLY A 194 12.19 24.99 9.58
N ILE A 195 11.34 24.12 8.99
CA ILE A 195 10.26 23.48 9.75
C ILE A 195 10.83 22.51 10.79
N VAL A 196 10.06 22.20 11.83
CA VAL A 196 10.47 21.31 12.91
C VAL A 196 9.73 19.97 12.80
N LEU A 197 10.49 18.88 12.60
CA LEU A 197 9.97 17.53 12.59
C LEU A 197 9.92 16.96 14.01
N ARG A 198 8.73 16.60 14.46
CA ARG A 198 8.50 15.92 15.75
C ARG A 198 8.04 14.48 15.50
N SER A 199 8.93 13.53 15.79
CA SER A 199 8.62 12.09 15.67
C SER A 199 8.25 11.51 17.01
N ILE A 200 7.08 10.88 17.10
CA ILE A 200 6.62 10.14 18.29
C ILE A 200 6.76 8.63 18.07
N THR A 201 6.91 7.89 19.14
CA THR A 201 6.87 6.42 19.17
C THR A 201 5.45 5.95 19.46
N LEU A 202 5.00 4.91 18.77
CA LEU A 202 3.76 4.22 19.07
C LEU A 202 4.06 2.86 19.69
N PRO A 203 3.19 2.32 20.57
CA PRO A 203 3.36 0.98 21.10
C PRO A 203 3.33 -0.07 20.00
N VAL A 204 4.04 -1.17 20.21
CA VAL A 204 4.08 -2.33 19.30
C VAL A 204 3.99 -3.59 20.14
N PRO A 205 2.87 -4.31 20.09
CA PRO A 205 1.64 -3.99 19.36
C PRO A 205 0.82 -2.85 19.99
N VAL A 206 -0.06 -2.21 19.18
CA VAL A 206 -1.08 -1.27 19.65
C VAL A 206 -2.22 -2.06 20.31
N GLU A 207 -2.70 -1.61 21.46
CA GLU A 207 -3.79 -2.25 22.21
C GLU A 207 -4.92 -1.27 22.57
N SER A 208 -4.70 0.04 22.47
CA SER A 208 -5.66 1.07 22.88
C SER A 208 -5.74 2.22 21.89
N THR A 209 -6.96 2.58 21.52
CA THR A 209 -7.27 3.80 20.76
C THR A 209 -6.85 5.06 21.52
N ASP A 210 -7.20 5.12 22.81
CA ASP A 210 -6.95 6.30 23.63
C ASP A 210 -5.44 6.55 23.78
N GLU A 211 -4.65 5.49 23.98
CA GLU A 211 -3.19 5.63 24.05
C GLU A 211 -2.60 6.25 22.78
N ILE A 212 -3.09 5.86 21.60
CA ILE A 212 -2.63 6.45 20.33
C ILE A 212 -3.03 7.92 20.23
N VAL A 213 -4.29 8.23 20.54
CA VAL A 213 -4.80 9.62 20.50
C VAL A 213 -4.03 10.50 21.48
N ASP A 214 -3.78 10.03 22.70
CA ASP A 214 -3.06 10.76 23.73
C ASP A 214 -1.59 11.03 23.33
N ARG A 215 -0.93 10.07 22.69
CA ARG A 215 0.45 10.25 22.17
C ARG A 215 0.51 11.35 21.13
N PHE A 216 -0.43 11.38 20.18
CA PHE A 216 -0.53 12.47 19.21
C PHE A 216 -0.90 13.80 19.88
N ALA A 217 -1.86 13.79 20.80
CA ALA A 217 -2.28 14.99 21.52
C ALA A 217 -1.15 15.63 22.34
N ALA A 218 -0.36 14.81 23.04
CA ALA A 218 0.80 15.26 23.82
C ALA A 218 1.92 15.86 22.96
N ALA A 219 1.99 15.49 21.67
CA ALA A 219 3.00 16.01 20.74
C ALA A 219 2.61 17.38 20.14
N ILE A 220 1.35 17.78 20.23
CA ILE A 220 0.85 19.04 19.67
C ILE A 220 1.28 20.22 20.56
N THR A 221 1.85 21.23 19.91
CA THR A 221 2.17 22.53 20.52
C THR A 221 1.46 23.67 19.77
N PRO A 222 1.50 24.92 20.23
CA PRO A 222 0.96 26.06 19.48
C PRO A 222 1.57 26.27 18.09
N ARG A 223 2.74 25.67 17.81
CA ARG A 223 3.41 25.73 16.51
C ARG A 223 3.07 24.55 15.60
N THR A 224 2.41 23.51 16.11
CA THR A 224 2.04 22.34 15.29
C THR A 224 1.01 22.75 14.24
N ARG A 225 1.29 22.45 12.97
CA ARG A 225 0.40 22.72 11.83
C ARG A 225 -0.14 21.45 11.20
N VAL A 226 0.65 20.39 11.21
CA VAL A 226 0.34 19.15 10.49
C VAL A 226 0.66 17.94 11.35
N ILE A 227 -0.22 16.95 11.30
CA ILE A 227 0.08 15.56 11.67
C ILE A 227 0.12 14.75 10.37
N LEU A 228 1.21 14.03 10.12
CA LEU A 228 1.28 12.96 9.15
C LEU A 228 1.12 11.64 9.88
N MET A 229 0.17 10.81 9.46
CA MET A 229 -0.03 9.49 10.04
C MET A 229 -0.41 8.45 8.99
N SER A 230 0.03 7.22 9.17
CA SER A 230 -0.43 6.07 8.39
C SER A 230 -1.80 5.61 8.89
N HIS A 231 -2.70 5.19 7.98
CA HIS A 231 -3.92 4.48 8.35
C HIS A 231 -3.61 3.05 8.81
N ILE A 232 -2.68 2.38 8.10
CA ILE A 232 -2.09 1.11 8.52
C ILE A 232 -0.57 1.23 8.42
N ILE A 233 0.11 0.99 9.52
CA ILE A 233 1.58 1.00 9.57
C ILE A 233 2.12 -0.10 8.68
N ASN A 234 2.88 0.26 7.66
CA ASN A 234 3.41 -0.69 6.68
C ASN A 234 4.45 -1.67 7.28
N LEU A 235 5.05 -1.34 8.41
CA LEU A 235 6.05 -2.16 9.09
C LEU A 235 5.41 -3.25 9.94
N THR A 236 4.33 -2.95 10.67
CA THR A 236 3.73 -3.83 11.68
C THR A 236 2.34 -4.32 11.31
N GLY A 237 1.65 -3.67 10.37
CA GLY A 237 0.26 -3.97 10.05
C GLY A 237 -0.76 -3.39 11.06
N GLN A 238 -0.30 -2.54 11.99
CA GLN A 238 -1.17 -1.88 12.97
C GLN A 238 -2.12 -0.92 12.26
N VAL A 239 -3.43 -1.07 12.50
CA VAL A 239 -4.47 -0.12 12.08
C VAL A 239 -4.56 0.98 13.12
N LEU A 240 -4.42 2.24 12.70
CA LEU A 240 -4.48 3.39 13.58
C LEU A 240 -5.88 4.03 13.59
N PRO A 241 -6.31 4.63 14.70
CA PRO A 241 -7.62 5.26 14.88
C PRO A 241 -7.65 6.65 14.22
N VAL A 242 -7.70 6.66 12.87
CA VAL A 242 -7.62 7.89 12.06
C VAL A 242 -8.69 8.91 12.47
N ARG A 243 -9.95 8.47 12.62
CA ARG A 243 -11.07 9.37 12.94
C ARG A 243 -10.87 10.10 14.26
N GLU A 244 -10.43 9.38 15.28
CA GLU A 244 -10.22 9.88 16.63
C GLU A 244 -9.06 10.89 16.65
N VAL A 245 -7.95 10.57 15.99
CA VAL A 245 -6.80 11.47 15.83
C VAL A 245 -7.20 12.72 15.03
N VAL A 246 -7.95 12.57 13.94
CA VAL A 246 -8.43 13.70 13.13
C VAL A 246 -9.31 14.64 13.96
N ARG A 247 -10.26 14.10 14.73
CA ARG A 247 -11.13 14.91 15.59
C ARG A 247 -10.35 15.66 16.67
N MET A 248 -9.43 14.97 17.32
CA MET A 248 -8.55 15.55 18.33
C MET A 248 -7.69 16.68 17.76
N ALA A 249 -7.08 16.46 16.59
CA ALA A 249 -6.21 17.42 15.90
C ALA A 249 -7.01 18.64 15.38
N ARG A 250 -8.18 18.40 14.76
CA ARG A 250 -9.06 19.47 14.24
C ARG A 250 -9.55 20.41 15.33
N ALA A 251 -9.87 19.89 16.53
CA ALA A 251 -10.22 20.71 17.69
C ALA A 251 -9.09 21.64 18.13
N ARG A 252 -7.85 21.40 17.67
CA ARG A 252 -6.65 22.20 17.93
C ARG A 252 -6.16 22.98 16.71
N GLY A 253 -6.92 23.00 15.62
CA GLY A 253 -6.55 23.69 14.37
C GLY A 253 -5.41 23.03 13.61
N VAL A 254 -5.13 21.74 13.83
CA VAL A 254 -4.05 20.98 13.20
C VAL A 254 -4.59 20.11 12.07
N LEU A 255 -3.99 20.21 10.88
CA LEU A 255 -4.33 19.40 9.71
C LEU A 255 -3.79 17.97 9.89
N VAL A 256 -4.58 16.96 9.54
CA VAL A 256 -4.12 15.57 9.49
C VAL A 256 -4.01 15.10 8.02
N VAL A 257 -2.82 14.69 7.63
CA VAL A 257 -2.51 14.07 6.35
C VAL A 257 -2.39 12.57 6.55
N VAL A 258 -3.29 11.81 5.90
CA VAL A 258 -3.41 10.37 6.11
C VAL A 258 -2.77 9.59 4.96
N ASP A 259 -1.71 8.83 5.27
CA ASP A 259 -1.17 7.81 4.38
C ASP A 259 -2.10 6.57 4.40
N GLY A 260 -2.93 6.49 3.38
CA GLY A 260 -3.88 5.40 3.16
C GLY A 260 -3.36 4.26 2.29
N ALA A 261 -2.05 4.16 2.06
CA ALA A 261 -1.44 3.18 1.14
C ALA A 261 -1.89 1.75 1.39
N HIS A 262 -2.16 1.40 2.65
CA HIS A 262 -2.63 0.07 3.04
C HIS A 262 -4.10 0.06 3.51
N GLY A 263 -4.79 1.22 3.59
CA GLY A 263 -6.15 1.31 4.11
C GLY A 263 -7.21 1.00 3.06
N PHE A 264 -7.25 1.79 1.97
CA PHE A 264 -8.27 1.67 0.93
C PHE A 264 -8.26 0.27 0.30
N ALA A 265 -9.44 -0.28 0.12
CA ALA A 265 -9.70 -1.62 -0.42
C ALA A 265 -9.10 -2.80 0.38
N GLN A 266 -8.42 -2.57 1.50
CA GLN A 266 -8.12 -3.57 2.52
C GLN A 266 -9.15 -3.51 3.65
N LEU A 267 -9.46 -2.29 4.11
CA LEU A 267 -10.48 -2.02 5.11
C LEU A 267 -11.75 -1.49 4.44
N PRO A 268 -12.93 -1.71 5.03
CA PRO A 268 -14.19 -1.10 4.60
C PRO A 268 -14.24 0.36 5.09
N CYS A 269 -13.36 1.21 4.57
CA CYS A 269 -13.24 2.60 4.97
C CYS A 269 -13.74 3.56 3.89
N THR A 270 -14.44 4.60 4.32
CA THR A 270 -14.91 5.71 3.50
C THR A 270 -14.40 7.03 4.08
N ARG A 271 -14.48 8.11 3.29
CA ARG A 271 -14.17 9.46 3.75
C ARG A 271 -14.99 9.83 4.99
N GLU A 272 -16.26 9.45 5.02
CA GLU A 272 -17.13 9.71 6.16
C GLU A 272 -16.69 8.96 7.41
N SER A 273 -16.33 7.67 7.29
CA SER A 273 -15.86 6.87 8.43
C SER A 273 -14.53 7.39 9.00
N LEU A 274 -13.66 7.95 8.16
CA LEU A 274 -12.36 8.49 8.56
C LEU A 274 -12.45 9.96 9.00
N ASP A 275 -13.41 10.71 8.48
CA ASP A 275 -13.59 12.17 8.66
C ASP A 275 -12.34 13.00 8.37
N CYS A 276 -11.43 12.47 7.54
CA CYS A 276 -10.14 13.09 7.22
C CYS A 276 -10.27 14.27 6.26
N ASP A 277 -9.26 15.16 6.28
CA ASP A 277 -9.16 16.30 5.35
C ASP A 277 -8.30 15.97 4.15
N VAL A 278 -7.33 15.08 4.30
CA VAL A 278 -6.42 14.60 3.25
C VAL A 278 -6.22 13.09 3.39
N TYR A 279 -6.33 12.38 2.27
CA TYR A 279 -6.06 10.94 2.21
C TYR A 279 -5.45 10.58 0.86
N ALA A 280 -4.34 9.85 0.84
CA ALA A 280 -3.80 9.35 -0.42
C ALA A 280 -3.57 7.83 -0.35
N THR A 281 -3.78 7.14 -1.48
CA THR A 281 -3.63 5.69 -1.53
C THR A 281 -3.01 5.20 -2.83
N SER A 282 -2.47 3.97 -2.80
CA SER A 282 -1.94 3.24 -3.95
C SER A 282 -2.91 2.14 -4.36
N LEU A 283 -3.53 2.26 -5.52
CA LEU A 283 -4.56 1.32 -5.99
C LEU A 283 -3.97 -0.01 -6.46
N HIS A 284 -2.69 -0.04 -6.82
CA HIS A 284 -1.94 -1.25 -7.18
C HIS A 284 -1.55 -2.12 -5.96
N LYS A 285 -1.98 -1.73 -4.75
CA LYS A 285 -1.88 -2.56 -3.54
C LYS A 285 -3.19 -3.33 -3.36
N TRP A 286 -4.03 -2.95 -2.41
CA TRP A 286 -5.18 -3.76 -2.01
C TRP A 286 -6.36 -3.75 -2.98
N LEU A 287 -6.49 -2.76 -3.86
CA LEU A 287 -7.49 -2.81 -4.93
C LEU A 287 -7.10 -3.77 -6.05
N GLY A 288 -5.80 -3.98 -6.30
CA GLY A 288 -5.30 -4.79 -7.41
C GLY A 288 -5.44 -4.11 -8.77
N ALA A 289 -5.49 -2.79 -8.80
CA ALA A 289 -5.42 -2.01 -10.03
C ALA A 289 -4.02 -2.07 -10.66
N PRO A 290 -3.84 -1.66 -11.91
CA PRO A 290 -2.53 -1.64 -12.56
C PRO A 290 -1.48 -0.85 -11.77
N HIS A 291 -0.22 -1.26 -11.88
CA HIS A 291 0.91 -0.55 -11.27
C HIS A 291 0.96 0.90 -11.76
N GLY A 292 1.32 1.82 -10.86
CA GLY A 292 1.34 3.24 -11.19
C GLY A 292 -0.04 3.90 -11.15
N THR A 293 -0.93 3.43 -10.28
CA THR A 293 -2.25 4.00 -10.02
C THR A 293 -2.47 4.30 -8.54
N GLY A 294 -3.09 5.43 -8.26
CA GLY A 294 -3.44 5.92 -6.93
C GLY A 294 -4.48 7.03 -7.01
N PHE A 295 -4.88 7.53 -5.87
CA PHE A 295 -5.61 8.78 -5.77
C PHE A 295 -5.18 9.62 -4.57
N LEU A 296 -5.41 10.92 -4.69
CA LEU A 296 -5.33 11.90 -3.61
C LEU A 296 -6.72 12.48 -3.40
N TYR A 297 -7.26 12.32 -2.20
CA TYR A 297 -8.43 13.02 -1.70
C TYR A 297 -7.98 14.24 -0.91
N VAL A 298 -8.58 15.38 -1.18
CA VAL A 298 -8.44 16.61 -0.40
C VAL A 298 -9.83 17.21 -0.20
N ARG A 299 -10.20 17.45 1.06
CA ARG A 299 -11.45 18.13 1.39
C ARG A 299 -11.52 19.47 0.64
N ARG A 300 -12.67 19.79 0.08
CA ARG A 300 -12.87 20.94 -0.84
C ARG A 300 -12.27 22.23 -0.32
N GLU A 301 -12.50 22.54 0.95
CA GLU A 301 -12.04 23.79 1.59
C GLU A 301 -10.52 23.88 1.74
N ARG A 302 -9.82 22.76 1.62
CA ARG A 302 -8.36 22.65 1.74
C ARG A 302 -7.63 22.68 0.40
N ILE A 303 -8.36 22.52 -0.73
CA ILE A 303 -7.71 22.42 -2.05
C ILE A 303 -6.87 23.68 -2.32
N GLY A 304 -7.42 24.87 -2.08
CA GLY A 304 -6.74 26.15 -2.30
C GLY A 304 -5.48 26.37 -1.45
N GLU A 305 -5.35 25.66 -0.32
CA GLU A 305 -4.22 25.80 0.62
C GLU A 305 -2.96 25.04 0.15
N ILE A 306 -3.10 24.10 -0.79
CA ILE A 306 -2.03 23.21 -1.22
C ILE A 306 -1.56 23.58 -2.62
N TRP A 307 -0.28 23.88 -2.78
CA TRP A 307 0.34 24.08 -4.09
C TRP A 307 0.55 22.74 -4.80
N PRO A 308 0.37 22.64 -6.11
CA PRO A 308 0.69 21.41 -6.84
C PRO A 308 2.21 21.24 -6.99
N LEU A 309 2.66 19.99 -7.15
CA LEU A 309 4.09 19.67 -7.40
C LEU A 309 4.59 20.28 -8.72
N TYR A 310 3.73 20.27 -9.73
CA TYR A 310 3.99 20.87 -11.04
C TYR A 310 3.08 22.08 -11.20
N PRO A 311 3.59 23.22 -11.70
CA PRO A 311 2.77 24.39 -11.92
C PRO A 311 1.54 24.08 -12.79
N ALA A 312 0.38 24.46 -12.30
CA ALA A 312 -0.89 24.35 -13.03
C ALA A 312 -1.41 25.76 -13.40
N PRO A 313 -2.32 25.90 -14.39
CA PRO A 313 -2.99 27.15 -14.67
C PRO A 313 -3.65 27.74 -13.42
N PHE A 314 -3.57 29.07 -13.25
CA PHE A 314 -4.10 29.75 -12.04
C PHE A 314 -5.61 29.57 -11.88
N GLU A 315 -6.35 29.38 -12.95
CA GLU A 315 -7.78 29.09 -12.97
C GLU A 315 -8.13 27.80 -12.23
N LEU A 316 -7.14 26.90 -12.09
CA LEU A 316 -7.29 25.63 -11.35
C LEU A 316 -6.93 25.75 -9.86
N ARG A 317 -6.67 26.95 -9.33
CA ARG A 317 -6.22 27.12 -7.94
C ARG A 317 -7.10 26.39 -6.91
N GLU A 318 -8.41 26.51 -7.06
CA GLU A 318 -9.42 25.87 -6.18
C GLU A 318 -9.95 24.54 -6.77
N ASN A 319 -9.32 24.01 -7.82
CA ASN A 319 -9.75 22.82 -8.50
C ASN A 319 -8.78 21.68 -8.21
N ILE A 320 -9.31 20.52 -7.82
CA ILE A 320 -8.52 19.30 -7.53
C ILE A 320 -7.65 18.86 -8.70
N ARG A 321 -8.08 19.17 -9.94
CA ARG A 321 -7.37 18.83 -11.19
C ARG A 321 -6.00 19.50 -11.32
N LYS A 322 -5.71 20.54 -10.54
CA LYS A 322 -4.36 21.12 -10.50
C LYS A 322 -3.29 20.10 -10.14
N PHE A 323 -3.64 19.09 -9.32
CA PHE A 323 -2.72 18.03 -8.92
C PHE A 323 -2.48 16.99 -10.02
N GLU A 324 -3.25 17.02 -11.09
CA GLU A 324 -3.09 16.17 -12.28
C GLU A 324 -2.36 16.87 -13.43
N SER A 325 -1.91 18.11 -13.25
CA SER A 325 -1.18 18.88 -14.26
C SER A 325 0.30 18.46 -14.32
N ILE A 326 0.56 17.24 -14.77
CA ILE A 326 1.90 16.59 -14.76
C ILE A 326 2.47 16.36 -16.17
N GLY A 327 1.89 16.96 -17.21
CA GLY A 327 2.29 16.77 -18.61
C GLY A 327 1.66 15.52 -19.23
N SER A 328 2.40 14.83 -20.10
CA SER A 328 1.88 13.64 -20.80
C SER A 328 1.70 12.46 -19.84
N VAL A 329 0.50 11.90 -19.82
CA VAL A 329 0.10 10.80 -18.95
C VAL A 329 -0.35 9.60 -19.79
N ALA A 330 0.05 8.40 -19.39
CA ALA A 330 -0.51 7.17 -19.95
C ALA A 330 -1.91 6.93 -19.37
N ALA A 331 -2.95 6.95 -20.18
CA ALA A 331 -4.33 6.71 -19.74
C ALA A 331 -4.58 5.24 -19.40
N ALA A 332 -3.91 4.31 -20.06
CA ALA A 332 -4.16 2.87 -19.96
C ALA A 332 -4.13 2.31 -18.52
N PRO A 333 -3.15 2.64 -17.64
CA PRO A 333 -3.17 2.15 -16.27
C PRO A 333 -4.42 2.62 -15.50
N TYR A 334 -4.84 3.86 -15.67
CA TYR A 334 -6.02 4.41 -15.00
C TYR A 334 -7.32 3.76 -15.48
N LEU A 335 -7.43 3.41 -16.77
CA LEU A 335 -8.60 2.71 -17.31
C LEU A 335 -8.74 1.30 -16.73
N GLY A 336 -7.64 0.65 -16.35
CA GLY A 336 -7.64 -0.62 -15.62
C GLY A 336 -8.19 -0.52 -14.19
N ILE A 337 -8.37 0.68 -13.64
CA ILE A 337 -8.99 0.88 -12.32
C ILE A 337 -10.47 0.45 -12.34
N ARG A 338 -11.19 0.69 -13.45
CA ARG A 338 -12.63 0.33 -13.55
C ARG A 338 -12.88 -1.15 -13.25
N PRO A 339 -12.30 -2.10 -14.01
CA PRO A 339 -12.50 -3.52 -13.72
C PRO A 339 -11.95 -3.94 -12.35
N ALA A 340 -10.93 -3.27 -11.81
CA ALA A 340 -10.46 -3.54 -10.46
C ALA A 340 -11.49 -3.12 -9.40
N LEU A 341 -12.16 -1.98 -9.57
CA LEU A 341 -13.27 -1.55 -8.73
C LEU A 341 -14.46 -2.50 -8.84
N ASP A 342 -14.85 -2.90 -10.07
CA ASP A 342 -15.96 -3.83 -10.28
C ASP A 342 -15.71 -5.17 -9.59
N PHE A 343 -14.48 -5.69 -9.70
CA PHE A 343 -14.09 -6.92 -9.06
C PHE A 343 -14.10 -6.81 -7.52
N TRP A 344 -13.58 -5.72 -6.97
CA TRP A 344 -13.60 -5.45 -5.55
C TRP A 344 -15.01 -5.26 -4.99
N LEU A 345 -15.86 -4.49 -5.68
CA LEU A 345 -17.25 -4.26 -5.28
C LEU A 345 -18.08 -5.55 -5.34
N ALA A 346 -17.82 -6.39 -6.34
CA ALA A 346 -18.47 -7.71 -6.45
C ALA A 346 -18.10 -8.63 -5.27
N ILE A 347 -16.86 -8.62 -4.82
CA ILE A 347 -16.44 -9.33 -3.60
C ILE A 347 -17.10 -8.70 -2.36
N GLY A 348 -17.11 -7.38 -2.29
CA GLY A 348 -17.54 -6.61 -1.12
C GLY A 348 -16.41 -6.42 -0.08
N ALA A 349 -16.34 -5.21 0.48
CA ALA A 349 -15.23 -4.80 1.36
C ALA A 349 -15.14 -5.67 2.63
N GLU A 350 -16.27 -5.94 3.28
CA GLU A 350 -16.34 -6.75 4.51
C GLU A 350 -15.92 -8.20 4.27
N ARG A 351 -16.43 -8.81 3.19
CA ARG A 351 -16.07 -10.20 2.83
C ARG A 351 -14.59 -10.31 2.50
N LYS A 352 -14.05 -9.32 1.79
CA LYS A 352 -12.63 -9.26 1.49
C LYS A 352 -11.79 -9.18 2.75
N LEU A 353 -12.12 -8.26 3.67
CA LEU A 353 -11.40 -8.12 4.94
C LEU A 353 -11.46 -9.40 5.77
N ALA A 354 -12.65 -10.00 5.89
CA ALA A 354 -12.83 -11.26 6.61
C ALA A 354 -11.95 -12.38 6.02
N ARG A 355 -11.91 -12.51 4.68
CA ARG A 355 -11.02 -13.49 4.01
C ARG A 355 -9.55 -13.20 4.23
N LEU A 356 -9.13 -11.96 4.11
CA LEU A 356 -7.75 -11.56 4.33
C LEU A 356 -7.28 -11.87 5.76
N ARG A 357 -8.14 -11.63 6.77
CA ARG A 357 -7.88 -12.01 8.16
C ARG A 357 -7.84 -13.53 8.33
N TRP A 358 -8.75 -14.25 7.71
CA TRP A 358 -8.77 -15.71 7.75
C TRP A 358 -7.47 -16.31 7.18
N VAL A 359 -7.04 -15.86 6.00
CA VAL A 359 -5.79 -16.30 5.36
C VAL A 359 -4.59 -15.96 6.23
N ARG A 360 -4.57 -14.78 6.87
CA ARG A 360 -3.56 -14.39 7.85
C ARG A 360 -3.52 -15.34 9.04
N ASP A 361 -4.64 -15.56 9.67
CA ASP A 361 -4.74 -16.32 10.92
C ASP A 361 -4.44 -17.80 10.70
N ARG A 362 -4.76 -18.33 9.52
CA ARG A 362 -4.53 -19.73 9.14
C ARG A 362 -3.07 -20.17 9.24
N TRP A 363 -2.13 -19.33 8.78
CA TRP A 363 -0.70 -19.65 8.92
C TRP A 363 -0.14 -19.18 10.27
N LEU A 364 -0.60 -18.03 10.77
CA LEU A 364 -0.07 -17.43 12.00
C LEU A 364 -0.32 -18.31 13.24
N ALA A 365 -1.47 -18.97 13.29
CA ALA A 365 -1.84 -19.86 14.40
C ALA A 365 -0.78 -20.92 14.71
N ALA A 366 0.01 -21.35 13.72
CA ALA A 366 1.05 -22.35 13.89
C ALA A 366 2.23 -21.90 14.78
N PHE A 367 2.31 -20.60 15.13
CA PHE A 367 3.44 -19.99 15.83
C PHE A 367 3.06 -19.22 17.09
N LEU A 368 1.76 -19.12 17.43
CA LEU A 368 1.30 -18.26 18.52
C LEU A 368 1.66 -18.80 19.92
N ASP A 369 1.76 -20.11 20.07
CA ASP A 369 2.08 -20.76 21.36
C ASP A 369 3.58 -20.95 21.58
N ASP A 370 4.41 -20.45 20.68
CA ASP A 370 5.84 -20.59 20.74
C ASP A 370 6.50 -19.40 21.46
N PRO A 371 7.09 -19.59 22.64
CA PRO A 371 7.68 -18.50 23.43
C PRO A 371 8.90 -17.83 22.78
N THR A 372 9.47 -18.43 21.72
CA THR A 372 10.59 -17.87 20.96
C THR A 372 10.13 -17.02 19.77
N VAL A 373 8.82 -16.85 19.61
CA VAL A 373 8.21 -16.07 18.53
C VAL A 373 7.58 -14.80 19.11
N THR A 374 7.87 -13.68 18.47
CA THR A 374 7.25 -12.38 18.81
C THR A 374 6.43 -11.88 17.63
N VAL A 375 5.14 -11.67 17.84
CA VAL A 375 4.25 -11.05 16.85
C VAL A 375 4.11 -9.58 17.15
N HIS A 376 4.58 -8.73 16.23
CA HIS A 376 4.53 -7.26 16.36
C HIS A 376 3.21 -6.64 15.86
N THR A 377 2.39 -7.43 15.19
CA THR A 377 1.07 -7.01 14.73
C THR A 377 0.04 -7.27 15.83
N PRO A 378 -0.86 -6.33 16.11
CA PRO A 378 -1.94 -6.56 17.07
C PRO A 378 -2.80 -7.77 16.69
N ARG A 379 -3.22 -8.54 17.68
CA ARG A 379 -4.12 -9.68 17.46
C ARG A 379 -5.58 -9.27 17.35
N SER A 380 -5.95 -8.16 17.97
CA SER A 380 -7.30 -7.62 17.87
C SER A 380 -7.65 -7.27 16.43
N ALA A 381 -8.87 -7.59 16.04
CA ALA A 381 -9.44 -7.23 14.75
C ALA A 381 -9.56 -5.72 14.55
N ASP A 382 -9.70 -4.96 15.63
CA ASP A 382 -9.82 -3.50 15.58
C ASP A 382 -8.50 -2.83 15.14
N PHE A 383 -7.37 -3.46 15.49
CA PHE A 383 -6.04 -2.91 15.25
C PHE A 383 -5.24 -3.67 14.19
N SER A 384 -5.83 -4.63 13.46
CA SER A 384 -5.11 -5.41 12.45
C SER A 384 -5.97 -5.81 11.26
N ALA A 385 -5.30 -6.05 10.13
CA ALA A 385 -5.90 -6.53 8.89
C ALA A 385 -5.11 -7.73 8.32
N ALA A 386 -4.63 -7.68 7.08
CA ALA A 386 -3.98 -8.82 6.41
C ALA A 386 -2.47 -8.96 6.72
N LEU A 387 -1.80 -7.85 7.02
CA LEU A 387 -0.35 -7.76 7.14
C LEU A 387 0.10 -8.17 8.54
N VAL A 388 1.13 -9.01 8.62
CA VAL A 388 1.74 -9.43 9.89
C VAL A 388 3.25 -9.25 9.85
N THR A 389 3.83 -8.74 10.94
CA THR A 389 5.27 -8.80 11.19
C THR A 389 5.54 -9.69 12.40
N ILE A 390 6.40 -10.69 12.18
CA ILE A 390 6.74 -11.74 13.14
C ILE A 390 8.26 -11.88 13.22
N ASP A 391 8.80 -11.96 14.44
CA ASP A 391 10.22 -12.23 14.71
C ASP A 391 10.40 -13.64 15.29
N PHE A 392 11.41 -14.34 14.83
CA PHE A 392 11.83 -15.64 15.33
C PHE A 392 13.16 -15.48 16.04
N ALA A 393 13.21 -15.75 17.34
CA ALA A 393 14.43 -15.62 18.13
C ALA A 393 15.58 -16.44 17.50
N GLY A 394 16.74 -15.83 17.40
CA GLY A 394 17.93 -16.45 16.78
C GLY A 394 18.01 -16.35 15.25
N LEU A 395 16.93 -16.00 14.54
CA LEU A 395 16.92 -15.84 13.09
C LEU A 395 16.98 -14.35 12.70
N ALA A 396 18.07 -13.91 12.09
CA ALA A 396 18.15 -12.55 11.58
C ALA A 396 17.18 -12.35 10.39
N PRO A 397 16.29 -11.33 10.40
CA PRO A 397 15.24 -11.19 9.40
C PRO A 397 15.73 -11.19 7.96
N ALA A 398 16.84 -10.49 7.66
CA ALA A 398 17.40 -10.44 6.32
C ALA A 398 17.97 -11.79 5.87
N LYS A 399 18.61 -12.55 6.78
CA LYS A 399 19.10 -13.89 6.49
C LYS A 399 17.96 -14.87 6.26
N LEU A 400 16.91 -14.81 7.10
CA LEU A 400 15.72 -15.64 6.93
C LEU A 400 15.02 -15.35 5.60
N ALA A 401 14.81 -14.10 5.26
CA ALA A 401 14.19 -13.72 3.97
C ALA A 401 15.05 -14.18 2.76
N GLY A 402 16.37 -14.05 2.83
CA GLY A 402 17.28 -14.54 1.80
C GLY A 402 17.20 -16.07 1.64
N TRP A 403 17.26 -16.81 2.74
CA TRP A 403 17.14 -18.27 2.75
C TRP A 403 15.79 -18.74 2.21
N LEU A 404 14.69 -18.11 2.62
CA LEU A 404 13.35 -18.39 2.10
C LEU A 404 13.28 -18.21 0.58
N TRP A 405 13.91 -17.18 0.06
CA TRP A 405 13.95 -16.93 -1.38
C TRP A 405 14.82 -17.95 -2.12
N GLU A 406 16.05 -18.14 -1.67
CA GLU A 406 17.04 -18.95 -2.39
C GLU A 406 16.69 -20.45 -2.39
N ARG A 407 16.21 -20.97 -1.25
CA ARG A 407 15.93 -22.41 -1.08
C ARG A 407 14.48 -22.78 -1.40
N HIS A 408 13.53 -21.86 -1.21
CA HIS A 408 12.11 -22.19 -1.26
C HIS A 408 11.30 -21.31 -2.22
N ARG A 409 11.94 -20.37 -2.91
CA ARG A 409 11.24 -19.41 -3.81
C ARG A 409 10.09 -18.70 -3.07
N THR A 410 10.30 -18.40 -1.79
CA THR A 410 9.30 -17.79 -0.91
C THR A 410 9.67 -16.34 -0.67
N LEU A 411 8.79 -15.43 -1.05
CA LEU A 411 9.02 -14.00 -0.96
C LEU A 411 8.33 -13.42 0.27
N VAL A 412 9.12 -12.87 1.18
CA VAL A 412 8.69 -12.11 2.35
C VAL A 412 9.55 -10.84 2.46
N ARG A 413 9.15 -9.88 3.26
CA ARG A 413 9.92 -8.65 3.47
C ARG A 413 10.64 -8.67 4.82
N PRO A 414 11.97 -8.55 4.88
CA PRO A 414 12.65 -8.32 6.14
C PRO A 414 12.33 -6.91 6.66
N VAL A 415 12.05 -6.81 7.95
CA VAL A 415 11.83 -5.57 8.69
C VAL A 415 12.93 -5.46 9.74
N VAL A 416 13.69 -4.37 9.68
CA VAL A 416 14.68 -4.01 10.69
C VAL A 416 14.41 -2.56 11.09
N HIS A 417 13.84 -2.37 12.25
CA HIS A 417 13.52 -1.07 12.82
C HIS A 417 14.22 -0.92 14.17
N LYS A 418 14.43 0.31 14.64
CA LYS A 418 15.09 0.55 15.94
C LYS A 418 14.29 0.03 17.14
N GLU A 419 12.97 -0.13 16.98
CA GLU A 419 12.03 -0.54 18.03
C GLU A 419 11.68 -2.02 17.95
N PHE A 420 11.78 -2.65 16.77
CA PHE A 420 11.42 -4.06 16.55
C PHE A 420 12.08 -4.58 15.26
N ARG A 421 12.05 -5.88 15.09
CA ARG A 421 12.53 -6.54 13.86
C ARG A 421 11.67 -7.77 13.56
N GLY A 422 11.77 -8.31 12.35
CA GLY A 422 11.08 -9.53 11.95
C GLY A 422 10.97 -9.68 10.45
N ILE A 423 10.16 -10.61 9.99
CA ILE A 423 9.72 -10.69 8.61
C ILE A 423 8.25 -10.23 8.52
N ARG A 424 7.98 -9.40 7.53
CA ARG A 424 6.61 -9.01 7.19
C ARG A 424 6.05 -9.99 6.18
N VAL A 425 4.89 -10.57 6.51
CA VAL A 425 4.17 -11.56 5.72
C VAL A 425 2.82 -10.97 5.32
N THR A 426 2.54 -10.92 4.03
CA THR A 426 1.31 -10.37 3.47
C THR A 426 0.72 -11.32 2.43
N PRO A 427 -0.05 -12.34 2.85
CA PRO A 427 -0.86 -13.15 1.94
C PRO A 427 -1.95 -12.31 1.27
N ASN A 428 -2.59 -12.83 0.25
CA ASN A 428 -3.67 -12.14 -0.47
C ASN A 428 -4.83 -13.09 -0.79
N LEU A 429 -5.89 -12.57 -1.41
CA LEU A 429 -7.08 -13.34 -1.78
C LEU A 429 -6.77 -14.54 -2.68
N TYR A 430 -5.75 -14.46 -3.52
CA TYR A 430 -5.35 -15.55 -4.41
C TYR A 430 -4.46 -16.61 -3.73
N THR A 431 -4.00 -16.37 -2.50
CA THR A 431 -3.20 -17.34 -1.73
C THR A 431 -4.06 -18.53 -1.35
N THR A 432 -3.60 -19.77 -1.65
CA THR A 432 -4.32 -21.00 -1.37
C THR A 432 -3.96 -21.60 -0.02
N GLU A 433 -4.80 -22.53 0.48
CA GLU A 433 -4.50 -23.25 1.72
C GLU A 433 -3.22 -24.08 1.61
N GLU A 434 -2.96 -24.70 0.46
CA GLU A 434 -1.75 -25.47 0.19
C GLU A 434 -0.50 -24.60 0.26
N GLU A 435 -0.57 -23.37 -0.29
CA GLU A 435 0.52 -22.39 -0.20
C GLU A 435 0.77 -21.97 1.25
N LEU A 436 -0.28 -21.78 2.05
CA LEU A 436 -0.16 -21.46 3.47
C LEU A 436 0.43 -22.63 4.28
N ALA A 437 -0.04 -23.86 4.05
CA ALA A 437 0.50 -25.05 4.72
C ALA A 437 1.99 -25.23 4.40
N ARG A 438 2.36 -25.15 3.12
CA ARG A 438 3.75 -25.21 2.68
C ARG A 438 4.61 -24.11 3.34
N PHE A 439 4.11 -22.90 3.43
CA PHE A 439 4.82 -21.79 4.09
C PHE A 439 5.08 -22.08 5.58
N VAL A 440 4.08 -22.61 6.30
CA VAL A 440 4.23 -23.03 7.70
C VAL A 440 5.31 -24.12 7.86
N GLU A 441 5.31 -25.14 6.99
CA GLU A 441 6.32 -26.21 7.02
C GLU A 441 7.73 -25.65 6.79
N ILE A 442 7.91 -24.76 5.81
CA ILE A 442 9.19 -24.12 5.52
C ILE A 442 9.68 -23.32 6.74
N LEU A 443 8.83 -22.52 7.37
CA LEU A 443 9.20 -21.74 8.55
C LEU A 443 9.55 -22.64 9.76
N ARG A 444 8.82 -23.74 9.97
CA ARG A 444 9.15 -24.73 10.99
C ARG A 444 10.51 -25.37 10.72
N GLY A 445 10.78 -25.72 9.46
CA GLY A 445 12.08 -26.26 9.03
C GLY A 445 13.24 -25.29 9.30
N ALA A 446 13.06 -24.01 9.01
CA ALA A 446 14.06 -22.97 9.30
C ALA A 446 14.41 -22.87 10.79
N ARG A 447 13.43 -23.11 11.67
CA ARG A 447 13.61 -23.03 13.12
C ARG A 447 14.28 -24.26 13.72
N THR A 448 13.97 -25.45 13.23
CA THR A 448 14.51 -26.71 13.77
C THR A 448 15.85 -27.10 13.13
N GLY A 449 16.00 -26.87 11.83
CA GLY A 449 17.20 -27.25 11.06
C GLY A 449 18.21 -26.13 10.85
N GLY A 450 17.85 -24.89 11.24
CA GLY A 450 18.65 -23.69 10.96
C GLY A 450 18.52 -23.21 9.51
N ILE A 451 19.09 -22.05 9.24
CA ILE A 451 19.13 -21.40 7.91
C ILE A 451 20.57 -21.39 7.39
N THR A 452 21.04 -22.53 6.91
CA THR A 452 22.39 -22.68 6.31
C THR A 452 22.30 -22.66 4.79
#